data_620e5acde6631517878f15326cff2c15
#
_entry.id   620e5acde6631517878f15326cff2c15
#
_cell.length_a   1.000
_cell.length_b   1.000
_cell.length_c   1.000
_cell.angle_alpha   90.00
_cell.angle_beta   90.00
_cell.angle_gamma   90.00
#
_symmetry.space_group_name_H-M   'P 1'
#
loop_
_entity.id
_entity.type
_entity.pdbx_description
1 polymer ?
#
loop_
_entity_poly.entity_id
_entity_poly.type
_entity_poly.pdbx_seq_one_letter_code
_entity_poly.pdbx_strand_id
1 'polypeptide(L)'
;MRSALRVLPKRRLSPRLPQPRFYATLNPNTPPPTAAYQVFDEPSKDLQRSRAIIRLRELQAAKANAEPAQGESQISAEDGLRVVDYLREEVSERLAERIGDLRVPPSSIMDLSAHAGQLTQILQDVLADEVPGQGQNEGQGRQEALYRDQDSCFISPPERIQASPSDLLAHPEIEPLKEQVEAVVSSGGLQWVGDIVGGLTQVRHLLKPDGVFVGAVFGGDTLFEMRTSLQLAEQEIRGGIANRVSPMINPTDAPSLMNRAGFTSVTVDVEDLTINYPSMWELMADLRDMGESNAILGRRATIGRDVLVAASSIYQELFGNEDGTVPATFSIIFLIGWKPGPNQPKPSKRGSGQSALQDVL
;
A
#
# COMPACT_ATOMS: atom_id res chain seq x y z
N MET A 1 49.27 -38.04 -35.79
CA MET A 1 49.09 -37.01 -34.74
C MET A 1 47.66 -37.05 -34.26
N ARG A 2 47.39 -37.66 -33.08
CA ARG A 2 46.05 -37.75 -32.49
C ARG A 2 45.94 -36.66 -31.44
N SER A 3 45.00 -35.73 -31.66
CA SER A 3 44.64 -34.63 -30.77
C SER A 3 43.75 -35.19 -29.67
N ALA A 4 44.18 -35.13 -28.41
CA ALA A 4 43.43 -35.53 -27.26
C ALA A 4 42.52 -34.36 -26.78
N LEU A 5 41.22 -34.51 -26.94
CA LEU A 5 40.23 -33.64 -26.34
C LEU A 5 40.16 -33.91 -24.83
N ARG A 6 40.58 -32.97 -24.00
CA ARG A 6 40.39 -32.97 -22.57
C ARG A 6 38.93 -32.60 -22.24
N VAL A 7 38.16 -33.58 -21.79
CA VAL A 7 36.80 -33.35 -21.23
C VAL A 7 37.01 -32.86 -19.79
N LEU A 8 36.60 -31.60 -19.53
CA LEU A 8 36.52 -31.04 -18.17
C LEU A 8 35.30 -31.60 -17.43
N PRO A 9 35.44 -31.97 -16.16
CA PRO A 9 34.30 -32.50 -15.40
C PRO A 9 33.28 -31.39 -15.12
N LYS A 10 32.03 -31.64 -15.49
CA LYS A 10 30.87 -30.79 -15.11
C LYS A 10 30.74 -30.78 -13.60
N ARG A 11 31.08 -29.66 -12.95
CA ARG A 11 30.70 -29.39 -11.58
C ARG A 11 29.18 -29.27 -11.53
N ARG A 12 28.50 -30.27 -10.93
CA ARG A 12 27.11 -30.16 -10.51
C ARG A 12 27.05 -29.18 -9.33
N LEU A 13 26.66 -27.95 -9.58
CA LEU A 13 26.16 -27.05 -8.55
C LEU A 13 24.72 -27.53 -8.23
N SER A 14 24.59 -28.31 -7.17
CA SER A 14 23.29 -28.54 -6.56
C SER A 14 22.92 -27.26 -5.79
N PRO A 15 21.83 -26.55 -6.13
CA PRO A 15 21.33 -25.52 -5.25
C PRO A 15 20.85 -26.23 -3.98
N ARG A 16 21.49 -25.99 -2.86
CA ARG A 16 20.93 -26.33 -1.55
C ARG A 16 19.73 -25.44 -1.34
N LEU A 17 18.54 -25.97 -1.61
CA LEU A 17 17.30 -25.37 -1.15
C LEU A 17 17.40 -25.23 0.38
N PRO A 18 17.06 -24.07 0.95
CA PRO A 18 16.98 -23.95 2.39
C PRO A 18 15.98 -24.98 2.88
N GLN A 19 16.41 -25.82 3.81
CA GLN A 19 15.56 -26.82 4.44
C GLN A 19 14.37 -26.12 5.10
N PRO A 20 13.12 -26.58 4.92
CA PRO A 20 12.01 -26.00 5.62
C PRO A 20 12.28 -26.13 7.12
N ARG A 21 12.32 -25.02 7.81
CA ARG A 21 12.38 -25.00 9.27
C ARG A 21 11.09 -25.65 9.77
N PHE A 22 11.22 -26.86 10.32
CA PHE A 22 10.13 -27.53 11.01
C PHE A 22 9.62 -26.60 12.11
N TYR A 23 8.34 -26.31 12.09
CA TYR A 23 7.66 -25.67 13.21
C TYR A 23 7.88 -26.56 14.45
N ALA A 24 8.62 -26.07 15.42
CA ALA A 24 8.71 -26.72 16.70
C ALA A 24 7.29 -26.85 17.27
N THR A 25 6.91 -28.04 17.67
CA THR A 25 5.65 -28.29 18.36
C THR A 25 5.61 -27.40 19.57
N LEU A 26 4.82 -26.32 19.52
CA LEU A 26 4.67 -25.38 20.63
C LEU A 26 4.06 -26.16 21.82
N ASN A 27 4.77 -26.18 22.92
CA ASN A 27 4.25 -26.66 24.18
C ASN A 27 3.07 -25.74 24.57
N PRO A 28 1.85 -26.26 24.76
CA PRO A 28 0.67 -25.41 25.02
C PRO A 28 0.78 -24.55 26.29
N ASN A 29 1.77 -24.79 27.14
CA ASN A 29 1.98 -24.07 28.39
C ASN A 29 3.14 -23.03 28.33
N THR A 30 3.81 -22.87 27.20
CA THR A 30 4.76 -21.78 27.01
C THR A 30 4.06 -20.62 26.32
N PRO A 31 4.08 -19.40 26.88
CA PRO A 31 3.62 -18.24 26.12
C PRO A 31 4.41 -18.19 24.80
N PRO A 32 3.75 -17.94 23.65
CA PRO A 32 4.46 -17.85 22.39
C PRO A 32 5.58 -16.82 22.54
N PRO A 33 6.77 -17.11 22.00
CA PRO A 33 7.80 -16.09 21.96
C PRO A 33 7.20 -14.87 21.25
N THR A 34 7.46 -13.69 21.75
CA THR A 34 7.03 -12.39 21.22
C THR A 34 7.63 -12.10 19.83
N ALA A 35 8.04 -13.11 19.09
CA ALA A 35 8.38 -13.00 17.70
C ALA A 35 7.08 -12.67 16.95
N ALA A 36 7.02 -11.47 16.40
CA ALA A 36 5.94 -11.03 15.53
C ALA A 36 5.53 -12.18 14.60
N TYR A 37 4.25 -12.51 14.59
CA TYR A 37 3.72 -13.51 13.67
C TYR A 37 3.92 -12.97 12.26
N GLN A 38 4.95 -13.46 11.57
CA GLN A 38 5.13 -13.13 10.17
C GLN A 38 3.98 -13.76 9.39
N VAL A 39 3.07 -12.93 8.93
CA VAL A 39 1.95 -13.32 8.07
C VAL A 39 2.38 -13.30 6.61
N PHE A 40 3.23 -12.33 6.25
CA PHE A 40 3.66 -12.06 4.89
C PHE A 40 5.12 -12.43 4.66
N ASP A 41 5.41 -12.79 3.41
CA ASP A 41 6.76 -13.00 2.88
C ASP A 41 7.29 -11.63 2.41
N GLU A 42 7.86 -10.86 3.35
CA GLU A 42 8.38 -9.52 3.11
C GLU A 42 9.36 -9.47 1.94
N PRO A 43 10.39 -10.36 1.85
CA PRO A 43 11.31 -10.32 0.71
C PRO A 43 10.65 -10.52 -0.64
N SER A 44 9.60 -11.35 -0.71
CA SER A 44 8.83 -11.52 -1.94
C SER A 44 8.03 -10.26 -2.28
N LYS A 45 7.51 -9.56 -1.26
CA LYS A 45 6.75 -8.32 -1.45
C LYS A 45 7.64 -7.18 -1.94
N ASP A 46 8.82 -7.03 -1.34
CA ASP A 46 9.82 -6.05 -1.76
C ASP A 46 10.23 -6.26 -3.22
N LEU A 47 10.41 -7.53 -3.62
CA LEU A 47 10.74 -7.86 -5.00
C LEU A 47 9.59 -7.53 -5.97
N GLN A 48 8.33 -7.77 -5.57
CA GLN A 48 7.16 -7.43 -6.37
C GLN A 48 7.07 -5.92 -6.59
N ARG A 49 7.22 -5.12 -5.53
CA ARG A 49 7.21 -3.66 -5.56
C ARG A 49 8.35 -3.08 -6.37
N SER A 50 9.57 -3.57 -6.17
CA SER A 50 10.74 -3.13 -6.94
C SER A 50 10.54 -3.37 -8.43
N ARG A 51 9.97 -4.50 -8.83
CA ARG A 51 9.65 -4.79 -10.23
C ARG A 51 8.58 -3.85 -10.79
N ALA A 52 7.54 -3.56 -10.02
CA ALA A 52 6.50 -2.61 -10.40
C ALA A 52 7.06 -1.21 -10.66
N ILE A 53 7.92 -0.71 -9.76
CA ILE A 53 8.58 0.60 -9.90
C ILE A 53 9.50 0.64 -11.14
N ILE A 54 10.31 -0.40 -11.35
CA ILE A 54 11.19 -0.47 -12.53
C ILE A 54 10.37 -0.42 -13.81
N ARG A 55 9.31 -1.22 -13.89
CA ARG A 55 8.43 -1.27 -15.05
C ARG A 55 7.76 0.09 -15.32
N LEU A 56 7.25 0.74 -14.30
CA LEU A 56 6.66 2.07 -14.44
C LEU A 56 7.66 3.08 -15.00
N ARG A 57 8.91 3.09 -14.50
CA ARG A 57 9.97 3.97 -15.01
C ARG A 57 10.33 3.67 -16.46
N GLU A 58 10.37 2.40 -16.86
CA GLU A 58 10.58 2.00 -18.24
C GLU A 58 9.45 2.52 -19.15
N LEU A 59 8.20 2.44 -18.69
CA LEU A 59 7.04 2.94 -19.40
C LEU A 59 7.06 4.48 -19.53
N GLN A 60 7.41 5.18 -18.46
CA GLN A 60 7.56 6.65 -18.49
C GLN A 60 8.68 7.10 -19.43
N ALA A 61 9.83 6.42 -19.39
CA ALA A 61 10.94 6.69 -20.29
C ALA A 61 10.58 6.41 -21.76
N ALA A 62 9.84 5.33 -22.02
CA ALA A 62 9.36 5.00 -23.37
C ALA A 62 8.37 6.06 -23.91
N LYS A 63 7.45 6.56 -23.07
CA LYS A 63 6.55 7.66 -23.42
C LYS A 63 7.30 8.97 -23.71
N ALA A 64 8.32 9.30 -22.91
CA ALA A 64 9.12 10.50 -23.10
C ALA A 64 9.97 10.46 -24.37
N ASN A 65 10.37 9.27 -24.83
CA ASN A 65 11.17 9.07 -26.04
C ASN A 65 10.32 8.82 -27.31
N ALA A 66 9.01 8.64 -27.18
CA ALA A 66 8.12 8.52 -28.32
C ALA A 66 7.95 9.91 -28.93
N GLU A 67 8.47 10.11 -30.16
CA GLU A 67 8.18 11.33 -30.95
C GLU A 67 6.66 11.43 -31.17
N PRO A 68 6.09 12.65 -31.15
CA PRO A 68 4.67 12.83 -31.45
C PRO A 68 4.42 12.37 -32.87
N ALA A 69 3.84 11.20 -33.03
CA ALA A 69 3.46 10.67 -34.33
C ALA A 69 2.42 11.62 -34.95
N GLN A 70 2.82 12.33 -35.98
CA GLN A 70 1.92 13.07 -36.85
C GLN A 70 1.14 12.06 -37.70
N GLY A 71 -0.16 11.90 -37.41
CA GLY A 71 -1.10 11.22 -38.30
C GLY A 71 -1.70 9.93 -37.74
N GLU A 72 -2.97 10.02 -37.48
CA GLU A 72 -4.02 8.99 -37.51
C GLU A 72 -3.60 7.51 -37.43
N SER A 73 -3.51 7.00 -36.20
CA SER A 73 -4.06 5.74 -35.72
C SER A 73 -3.76 5.59 -34.22
N GLN A 74 -4.59 6.19 -33.39
CA GLN A 74 -4.46 6.20 -31.90
C GLN A 74 -4.79 4.85 -31.25
N ILE A 75 -5.12 3.81 -31.98
CA ILE A 75 -5.62 2.54 -31.41
C ILE A 75 -4.54 1.48 -31.23
N SER A 76 -3.38 1.55 -31.86
CA SER A 76 -2.39 0.47 -31.85
C SER A 76 -1.12 0.72 -31.05
N ALA A 77 -0.86 1.95 -30.58
CA ALA A 77 0.30 2.27 -29.76
C ALA A 77 -0.03 2.29 -28.24
N GLU A 78 -1.29 2.45 -27.86
CA GLU A 78 -1.74 2.49 -26.46
C GLU A 78 -1.84 1.10 -25.81
N ASP A 79 -2.03 0.05 -26.60
CA ASP A 79 -2.17 -1.33 -26.10
C ASP A 79 -0.86 -1.95 -25.56
N GLY A 80 0.29 -1.36 -25.84
CA GLY A 80 1.60 -1.80 -25.36
C GLY A 80 2.09 -1.09 -24.08
N LEU A 81 1.50 0.03 -23.71
CA LEU A 81 1.95 0.93 -22.65
C LEU A 81 0.83 1.18 -21.63
N ARG A 82 0.32 0.11 -21.04
CA ARG A 82 -0.74 0.19 -20.05
C ARG A 82 -0.18 0.81 -18.75
N VAL A 83 -0.66 1.98 -18.38
CA VAL A 83 -0.39 2.60 -17.08
C VAL A 83 -1.30 1.94 -16.06
N VAL A 84 -0.73 1.23 -15.12
CA VAL A 84 -1.47 0.45 -14.11
C VAL A 84 -1.60 1.17 -12.76
N ASP A 85 -1.16 2.42 -12.66
CA ASP A 85 -1.14 3.14 -11.37
C ASP A 85 -2.42 3.95 -11.08
N TYR A 86 -3.44 3.85 -11.94
CA TYR A 86 -4.71 4.57 -11.79
C TYR A 86 -5.37 4.40 -10.41
N LEU A 87 -5.27 3.21 -9.81
CA LEU A 87 -5.82 2.96 -8.47
C LEU A 87 -5.05 3.73 -7.39
N ARG A 88 -3.71 3.82 -7.52
CA ARG A 88 -2.88 4.58 -6.59
C ARG A 88 -3.04 6.07 -6.77
N GLU A 89 -3.20 6.54 -7.99
CA GLU A 89 -3.50 7.94 -8.28
C GLU A 89 -4.80 8.35 -7.61
N GLU A 90 -5.88 7.60 -7.82
CA GLU A 90 -7.18 7.85 -7.19
C GLU A 90 -7.11 7.86 -5.66
N VAL A 91 -6.43 6.87 -5.06
CA VAL A 91 -6.24 6.82 -3.61
C VAL A 91 -5.40 7.99 -3.11
N SER A 92 -4.39 8.41 -3.88
CA SER A 92 -3.51 9.51 -3.52
C SER A 92 -4.21 10.86 -3.59
N GLU A 93 -5.06 11.06 -4.59
CA GLU A 93 -5.92 12.25 -4.71
C GLU A 93 -6.84 12.39 -3.50
N ARG A 94 -7.54 11.32 -3.15
CA ARG A 94 -8.42 11.31 -1.97
C ARG A 94 -7.67 11.49 -0.65
N LEU A 95 -6.44 11.01 -0.54
CA LEU A 95 -5.59 11.28 0.63
C LEU A 95 -5.15 12.74 0.67
N ALA A 96 -4.80 13.33 -0.47
CA ALA A 96 -4.39 14.72 -0.56
C ALA A 96 -5.54 15.66 -0.19
N GLU A 97 -6.77 15.39 -0.65
CA GLU A 97 -7.97 16.13 -0.24
C GLU A 97 -8.13 16.13 1.28
N ARG A 98 -8.02 14.96 1.93
CA ARG A 98 -8.13 14.85 3.40
C ARG A 98 -7.04 15.59 4.16
N ILE A 99 -5.88 15.75 3.54
CA ILE A 99 -4.78 16.54 4.11
C ILE A 99 -5.05 18.02 3.91
N GLY A 100 -5.59 18.44 2.77
CA GLY A 100 -6.04 19.81 2.52
C GLY A 100 -7.14 20.27 3.47
N ASP A 101 -8.04 19.36 3.88
CA ASP A 101 -9.09 19.65 4.85
C ASP A 101 -8.58 19.87 6.30
N LEU A 102 -7.30 19.64 6.56
CA LEU A 102 -6.73 19.90 7.88
C LEU A 102 -6.72 21.41 8.18
N ARG A 103 -7.25 21.78 9.34
CA ARG A 103 -7.34 23.20 9.77
C ARG A 103 -6.01 23.94 9.70
N VAL A 104 -4.90 23.25 9.92
CA VAL A 104 -3.55 23.77 9.83
C VAL A 104 -2.77 22.83 8.93
N PRO A 105 -2.34 23.27 7.75
CA PRO A 105 -1.56 22.45 6.86
C PRO A 105 -0.20 22.10 7.51
N PRO A 106 0.24 20.83 7.43
CA PRO A 106 1.51 20.42 8.01
C PRO A 106 2.69 20.99 7.22
N SER A 107 3.71 21.49 7.93
CA SER A 107 4.93 22.03 7.31
C SER A 107 5.97 20.95 6.99
N SER A 108 5.89 19.79 7.63
CA SER A 108 6.76 18.63 7.38
C SER A 108 5.94 17.36 7.26
N ILE A 109 6.05 16.70 6.10
CA ILE A 109 5.30 15.48 5.79
C ILE A 109 6.27 14.35 5.47
N MET A 110 6.00 13.16 6.00
CA MET A 110 6.70 11.92 5.66
C MET A 110 5.75 11.00 4.93
N ASP A 111 6.11 10.57 3.71
CA ASP A 111 5.36 9.60 2.94
C ASP A 111 5.95 8.19 3.15
N LEU A 112 5.15 7.29 3.72
CA LEU A 112 5.53 5.91 4.04
C LEU A 112 5.04 4.96 2.97
N SER A 113 5.12 5.06 1.80
CA SER A 113 4.73 4.14 0.74
C SER A 113 4.61 4.89 -0.57
N ALA A 114 5.59 5.79 -0.81
CA ALA A 114 5.54 6.70 -1.94
C ALA A 114 5.57 5.98 -3.30
N HIS A 115 5.94 4.68 -3.33
CA HIS A 115 6.05 3.90 -4.57
C HIS A 115 6.83 4.66 -5.66
N ALA A 116 6.13 5.20 -6.67
CA ALA A 116 6.74 6.06 -7.70
C ALA A 116 6.70 7.56 -7.36
N GLY A 117 6.04 7.94 -6.26
CA GLY A 117 5.96 9.31 -5.78
C GLY A 117 4.67 10.04 -6.16
N GLN A 118 3.60 9.31 -6.53
CA GLN A 118 2.32 9.90 -6.94
C GLN A 118 1.75 10.81 -5.85
N LEU A 119 1.58 10.28 -4.64
CA LEU A 119 1.07 11.06 -3.51
C LEU A 119 1.95 12.27 -3.20
N THR A 120 3.27 12.09 -3.26
CA THR A 120 4.25 13.17 -3.04
C THR A 120 4.05 14.33 -4.03
N GLN A 121 3.83 14.02 -5.31
CA GLN A 121 3.60 15.04 -6.34
C GLN A 121 2.29 15.78 -6.11
N ILE A 122 1.20 15.07 -5.90
CA ILE A 122 -0.13 15.65 -5.66
C ILE A 122 -0.10 16.55 -4.42
N LEU A 123 0.55 16.12 -3.34
CA LEU A 123 0.68 16.94 -2.12
C LEU A 123 1.51 18.18 -2.32
N GLN A 124 2.54 18.14 -3.17
CA GLN A 124 3.31 19.33 -3.51
C GLN A 124 2.46 20.37 -4.23
N ASP A 125 1.59 19.93 -5.14
CA ASP A 125 0.70 20.80 -5.89
C ASP A 125 -0.40 21.38 -4.98
N VAL A 126 -1.08 20.54 -4.20
CA VAL A 126 -2.15 20.97 -3.27
C VAL A 126 -1.62 21.96 -2.22
N LEU A 127 -0.49 21.67 -1.59
CA LEU A 127 0.07 22.55 -0.56
C LEU A 127 0.70 23.83 -1.13
N ALA A 128 1.08 23.85 -2.42
CA ALA A 128 1.55 25.06 -3.09
C ALA A 128 0.42 26.04 -3.37
N ASP A 129 -0.79 25.53 -3.68
CA ASP A 129 -1.96 26.36 -3.99
C ASP A 129 -2.60 26.97 -2.75
N GLU A 130 -2.41 26.40 -1.57
CA GLU A 130 -3.00 26.89 -0.30
C GLU A 130 -2.24 28.05 0.35
N VAL A 131 -1.13 28.54 -0.21
CA VAL A 131 -0.41 29.74 0.30
C VAL A 131 -0.96 30.98 -0.39
N PRO A 132 -1.95 31.71 0.16
CA PRO A 132 -2.45 32.94 -0.43
C PRO A 132 -1.42 34.06 -0.22
N GLY A 133 -0.73 34.44 -1.28
CA GLY A 133 -0.05 35.72 -1.31
C GLY A 133 1.47 35.79 -1.55
N GLN A 134 2.04 34.84 -2.27
CA GLN A 134 3.38 35.05 -2.81
C GLN A 134 3.37 34.97 -4.33
N GLY A 135 2.97 36.09 -4.93
CA GLY A 135 3.33 36.39 -6.31
C GLY A 135 4.83 36.41 -6.44
N GLN A 136 5.33 35.65 -7.39
CA GLN A 136 6.61 35.83 -8.09
C GLN A 136 7.79 36.34 -7.22
N ASN A 137 8.28 35.56 -6.28
CA ASN A 137 9.68 35.62 -5.87
C ASN A 137 10.23 34.18 -5.88
N GLU A 138 10.80 33.84 -6.99
CA GLU A 138 11.66 32.67 -7.14
C GLU A 138 12.82 32.81 -6.14
N GLY A 139 12.89 31.89 -5.18
CA GLY A 139 14.18 31.57 -4.63
C GLY A 139 14.38 31.44 -3.14
N GLN A 140 13.46 31.83 -2.24
CA GLN A 140 13.76 31.63 -0.81
C GLN A 140 12.47 31.48 0.00
N GLY A 141 12.20 30.27 0.51
CA GLY A 141 11.15 29.99 1.47
C GLY A 141 10.23 28.80 1.16
N ARG A 142 10.65 27.86 0.33
CA ARG A 142 9.93 26.59 0.22
C ARG A 142 10.03 25.90 1.58
N GLN A 143 8.88 25.70 2.22
CA GLN A 143 8.77 24.82 3.36
C GLN A 143 9.33 23.46 2.94
N GLU A 144 10.33 22.97 3.65
CA GLU A 144 10.95 21.68 3.40
C GLU A 144 9.98 20.58 3.82
N ALA A 145 9.18 20.10 2.88
CA ALA A 145 8.38 18.89 3.10
C ALA A 145 9.31 17.67 3.08
N LEU A 146 9.32 16.93 4.18
CA LEU A 146 10.03 15.67 4.30
C LEU A 146 9.10 14.55 3.85
N TYR A 147 9.32 14.01 2.65
CA TYR A 147 8.55 12.89 2.14
C TYR A 147 9.35 11.60 2.30
N ARG A 148 8.80 10.63 3.02
CA ARG A 148 9.47 9.35 3.29
C ARG A 148 8.54 8.16 3.08
N ASP A 149 9.02 7.13 2.40
CA ASP A 149 8.30 5.94 2.00
C ASP A 149 8.77 4.69 2.76
N GLN A 150 7.94 3.68 2.78
CA GLN A 150 8.26 2.32 3.24
C GLN A 150 9.44 1.69 2.49
N ASP A 151 9.45 1.87 1.17
CA ASP A 151 10.49 1.34 0.28
C ASP A 151 11.52 2.41 -0.11
N SER A 152 11.16 3.69 0.05
CA SER A 152 12.05 4.80 -0.27
C SER A 152 11.57 6.11 0.34
N CYS A 153 12.46 6.80 1.04
CA CYS A 153 12.17 8.02 1.76
C CYS A 153 12.63 9.24 0.95
N PHE A 154 11.81 10.30 0.91
CA PHE A 154 12.17 11.56 0.27
C PHE A 154 12.44 12.63 1.32
N ILE A 155 13.64 13.16 1.33
CA ILE A 155 13.98 14.43 1.99
C ILE A 155 14.24 15.43 0.87
N SER A 156 13.81 16.65 1.00
CA SER A 156 13.99 17.67 -0.04
C SER A 156 15.47 18.15 -0.17
N PRO A 157 16.11 18.11 -1.35
CA PRO A 157 15.63 17.43 -2.54
C PRO A 157 15.48 15.94 -2.30
N PRO A 158 14.51 15.26 -2.92
CA PRO A 158 13.99 13.98 -2.48
C PRO A 158 15.07 12.90 -2.35
N GLU A 159 15.46 12.62 -1.14
CA GLU A 159 16.32 11.50 -0.79
C GLU A 159 15.44 10.32 -0.46
N ARG A 160 15.63 9.22 -1.17
CA ARG A 160 14.87 7.98 -0.96
C ARG A 160 15.63 7.08 -0.01
N ILE A 161 15.04 6.77 1.13
CA ILE A 161 15.56 5.79 2.09
C ILE A 161 14.74 4.51 1.98
N GLN A 162 15.41 3.40 1.74
CA GLN A 162 14.75 2.09 1.77
C GLN A 162 14.79 1.53 3.19
N ALA A 163 13.61 1.43 3.82
CA ALA A 163 13.47 0.92 5.17
C ALA A 163 12.32 -0.08 5.26
N SER A 164 12.46 -1.11 6.09
CA SER A 164 11.36 -2.04 6.37
C SER A 164 10.32 -1.36 7.25
N PRO A 165 9.02 -1.47 6.91
CA PRO A 165 7.94 -0.94 7.73
C PRO A 165 7.85 -1.59 9.11
N SER A 166 8.33 -2.80 9.23
CA SER A 166 8.37 -3.52 10.50
C SER A 166 9.40 -2.97 11.47
N ASP A 167 10.40 -2.21 10.98
CA ASP A 167 11.52 -1.72 11.78
C ASP A 167 12.04 -0.35 11.33
N LEU A 168 11.12 0.60 11.16
CA LEU A 168 11.42 1.97 10.70
C LEU A 168 12.40 2.70 11.62
N LEU A 169 12.21 2.59 12.93
CA LEU A 169 13.00 3.33 13.92
C LEU A 169 14.41 2.77 14.12
N ALA A 170 14.71 1.58 13.62
CA ALA A 170 16.07 1.04 13.63
C ALA A 170 16.93 1.57 12.47
N HIS A 171 16.32 2.21 11.48
CA HIS A 171 17.06 2.79 10.37
C HIS A 171 17.81 4.04 10.81
N PRO A 172 19.15 4.15 10.57
CA PRO A 172 19.99 5.23 11.11
C PRO A 172 19.60 6.63 10.60
N GLU A 173 18.98 6.73 9.44
CA GLU A 173 18.51 8.01 8.88
C GLU A 173 17.10 8.37 9.34
N ILE A 174 16.31 7.40 9.80
CA ILE A 174 14.95 7.62 10.31
C ILE A 174 14.96 7.87 11.82
N GLU A 175 15.88 7.25 12.56
CA GLU A 175 15.99 7.43 14.01
C GLU A 175 16.08 8.89 14.46
N PRO A 176 16.86 9.78 13.82
CA PRO A 176 16.94 11.20 14.19
C PRO A 176 15.63 11.98 14.01
N LEU A 177 14.66 11.44 13.25
CA LEU A 177 13.39 12.11 12.96
C LEU A 177 12.31 11.83 13.99
N LYS A 178 12.61 11.12 15.06
CA LYS A 178 11.69 10.93 16.18
C LYS A 178 11.18 12.27 16.69
N GLU A 179 9.85 12.39 16.79
CA GLU A 179 9.14 13.59 17.25
C GLU A 179 9.44 14.88 16.45
N GLN A 180 9.84 14.74 15.18
CA GLN A 180 10.16 15.90 14.34
C GLN A 180 9.18 16.11 13.18
N VAL A 181 8.39 15.11 12.82
CA VAL A 181 7.49 15.15 11.67
C VAL A 181 6.09 15.59 12.11
N GLU A 182 5.47 16.51 11.38
CA GLU A 182 4.13 17.01 11.69
C GLU A 182 3.03 16.11 11.12
N ALA A 183 3.25 15.56 9.94
CA ALA A 183 2.34 14.61 9.34
C ALA A 183 3.09 13.41 8.75
N VAL A 184 2.51 12.22 8.92
CA VAL A 184 2.94 11.01 8.22
C VAL A 184 1.79 10.54 7.37
N VAL A 185 2.06 10.29 6.10
CA VAL A 185 1.08 9.81 5.12
C VAL A 185 1.46 8.44 4.60
N SER A 186 0.48 7.65 4.17
CA SER A 186 0.73 6.34 3.59
C SER A 186 -0.37 5.96 2.59
N SER A 187 -0.02 5.80 1.32
CA SER A 187 -0.93 5.37 0.25
C SER A 187 -0.73 3.88 -0.06
N GLY A 188 -1.40 3.00 0.68
CA GLY A 188 -1.47 1.58 0.33
C GLY A 188 -0.17 0.79 0.55
N GLY A 189 0.35 0.74 1.75
CA GLY A 189 1.56 -0.05 2.08
C GLY A 189 1.40 -0.84 3.37
N LEU A 190 0.72 -0.26 4.33
CA LEU A 190 0.59 -0.81 5.68
C LEU A 190 -0.19 -2.12 5.75
N GLN A 191 -1.04 -2.44 4.77
CA GLN A 191 -1.76 -3.72 4.70
C GLN A 191 -0.83 -4.94 4.57
N TRP A 192 0.43 -4.74 4.18
CA TRP A 192 1.41 -5.81 4.03
C TRP A 192 2.33 -5.97 5.25
N VAL A 193 2.13 -5.16 6.28
CA VAL A 193 2.89 -5.23 7.52
C VAL A 193 2.30 -6.32 8.43
N GLY A 194 3.10 -7.27 8.83
CA GLY A 194 2.66 -8.38 9.69
C GLY A 194 2.19 -7.92 11.07
N ASP A 195 2.89 -6.96 11.68
CA ASP A 195 2.51 -6.28 12.92
C ASP A 195 2.12 -4.83 12.63
N ILE A 196 0.88 -4.63 12.20
CA ILE A 196 0.38 -3.30 11.90
C ILE A 196 0.34 -2.37 13.12
N VAL A 197 0.08 -2.91 14.31
CA VAL A 197 0.06 -2.11 15.55
C VAL A 197 1.47 -1.65 15.89
N GLY A 198 2.47 -2.52 15.74
CA GLY A 198 3.88 -2.17 15.89
C GLY A 198 4.33 -1.13 14.88
N GLY A 199 3.97 -1.29 13.60
CA GLY A 199 4.24 -0.31 12.54
C GLY A 199 3.62 1.05 12.84
N LEU A 200 2.33 1.11 13.15
CA LEU A 200 1.63 2.34 13.54
C LEU A 200 2.21 2.98 14.80
N THR A 201 2.68 2.19 15.76
CA THR A 201 3.36 2.71 16.96
C THR A 201 4.66 3.41 16.59
N GLN A 202 5.45 2.84 15.66
CA GLN A 202 6.66 3.49 15.16
C GLN A 202 6.35 4.80 14.42
N VAL A 203 5.31 4.80 13.59
CA VAL A 203 4.79 6.03 12.95
C VAL A 203 4.45 7.09 13.99
N ARG A 204 3.72 6.73 15.04
CA ARG A 204 3.40 7.66 16.13
C ARG A 204 4.65 8.23 16.83
N HIS A 205 5.72 7.45 16.94
CA HIS A 205 6.98 7.95 17.52
C HIS A 205 7.71 8.96 16.62
N LEU A 206 7.51 8.91 15.31
CA LEU A 206 8.07 9.89 14.37
C LEU A 206 7.34 11.24 14.46
N LEU A 207 6.05 11.21 14.75
CA LEU A 207 5.21 12.41 14.81
C LEU A 207 5.58 13.29 16.01
N LYS A 208 5.51 14.61 15.82
CA LYS A 208 5.47 15.61 16.91
C LYS A 208 4.22 15.40 17.78
N PRO A 209 4.18 15.87 19.04
CA PRO A 209 2.93 16.01 19.77
C PRO A 209 1.91 16.79 18.94
N ASP A 210 0.64 16.37 18.92
CA ASP A 210 -0.43 16.89 18.05
C ASP A 210 -0.23 16.66 16.55
N GLY A 211 0.81 15.92 16.14
CA GLY A 211 1.02 15.53 14.75
C GLY A 211 -0.01 14.50 14.28
N VAL A 212 -0.26 14.46 12.96
CA VAL A 212 -1.31 13.66 12.32
C VAL A 212 -0.74 12.50 11.49
N PHE A 213 -1.40 11.38 11.53
CA PHE A 213 -1.23 10.29 10.59
C PHE A 213 -2.46 10.21 9.68
N VAL A 214 -2.25 10.18 8.37
CA VAL A 214 -3.29 9.98 7.36
C VAL A 214 -2.86 8.83 6.45
N GLY A 215 -3.63 7.75 6.43
CA GLY A 215 -3.27 6.57 5.65
C GLY A 215 -4.45 5.94 4.94
N ALA A 216 -4.18 5.24 3.85
CA ALA A 216 -5.13 4.39 3.16
C ALA A 216 -4.62 2.95 3.17
N VAL A 217 -5.50 2.00 3.44
CA VAL A 217 -5.22 0.56 3.40
C VAL A 217 -6.36 -0.17 2.72
N PHE A 218 -6.08 -1.32 2.11
CA PHE A 218 -7.13 -2.15 1.54
C PHE A 218 -7.93 -2.86 2.63
N GLY A 219 -9.24 -2.80 2.50
CA GLY A 219 -10.21 -3.46 3.37
C GLY A 219 -10.56 -4.89 2.95
N GLY A 220 -11.21 -5.62 3.86
CA GLY A 220 -11.53 -7.04 3.71
C GLY A 220 -12.35 -7.40 2.48
N ASP A 221 -13.17 -6.47 1.98
CA ASP A 221 -14.03 -6.69 0.82
C ASP A 221 -13.32 -6.44 -0.52
N THR A 222 -12.06 -6.01 -0.51
CA THR A 222 -11.26 -5.88 -1.74
C THR A 222 -11.16 -7.20 -2.46
N LEU A 223 -11.46 -7.15 -3.79
CA LEU A 223 -11.42 -8.30 -4.72
C LEU A 223 -12.26 -9.50 -4.25
N PHE A 224 -13.40 -9.25 -3.61
CA PHE A 224 -14.27 -10.33 -3.13
C PHE A 224 -14.80 -11.18 -4.28
N GLU A 225 -15.03 -10.61 -5.45
CA GLU A 225 -15.49 -11.30 -6.65
C GLU A 225 -14.42 -12.31 -7.11
N MET A 226 -13.17 -11.86 -7.25
CA MET A 226 -12.05 -12.72 -7.63
C MET A 226 -11.77 -13.78 -6.57
N ARG A 227 -11.84 -13.40 -5.29
CA ARG A 227 -11.66 -14.33 -4.16
C ARG A 227 -12.69 -15.44 -4.18
N THR A 228 -13.96 -15.10 -4.34
CA THR A 228 -15.08 -16.06 -4.40
C THR A 228 -14.93 -17.01 -5.58
N SER A 229 -14.66 -16.46 -6.77
CA SER A 229 -14.52 -17.26 -8.00
C SER A 229 -13.35 -18.24 -7.92
N LEU A 230 -12.20 -17.83 -7.39
CA LEU A 230 -11.04 -18.69 -7.19
C LEU A 230 -11.30 -19.77 -6.13
N GLN A 231 -12.00 -19.45 -5.04
CA GLN A 231 -12.34 -20.42 -3.99
C GLN A 231 -13.31 -21.47 -4.51
N LEU A 232 -14.35 -21.09 -5.25
CA LEU A 232 -15.30 -22.03 -5.85
C LEU A 232 -14.61 -22.95 -6.85
N ALA A 233 -13.77 -22.41 -7.74
CA ALA A 233 -13.01 -23.20 -8.71
C ALA A 233 -12.04 -24.20 -8.04
N GLU A 234 -11.33 -23.79 -6.98
CA GLU A 234 -10.44 -24.69 -6.25
C GLU A 234 -11.20 -25.78 -5.49
N GLN A 235 -12.34 -25.44 -4.91
CA GLN A 235 -13.18 -26.43 -4.21
C GLN A 235 -13.71 -27.49 -5.17
N GLU A 236 -14.15 -27.08 -6.36
CA GLU A 236 -14.67 -28.01 -7.38
C GLU A 236 -13.57 -28.89 -7.96
N ILE A 237 -12.43 -28.32 -8.37
CA ILE A 237 -11.38 -29.04 -9.09
C ILE A 237 -10.42 -29.77 -8.14
N ARG A 238 -10.13 -29.19 -6.98
CA ARG A 238 -9.10 -29.68 -6.04
C ARG A 238 -9.63 -30.26 -4.75
N GLY A 239 -10.93 -30.10 -4.49
CA GLY A 239 -11.56 -30.54 -3.24
C GLY A 239 -11.09 -29.77 -2.00
N GLY A 240 -10.53 -28.57 -2.16
CA GLY A 240 -10.05 -27.75 -1.05
C GLY A 240 -9.77 -26.33 -1.46
N ILE A 241 -9.60 -25.42 -0.49
CA ILE A 241 -9.43 -23.98 -0.68
C ILE A 241 -7.98 -23.60 -0.41
N ALA A 242 -7.41 -22.72 -1.23
CA ALA A 242 -6.15 -22.05 -0.96
C ALA A 242 -6.34 -20.52 -0.91
N ASN A 243 -5.56 -19.87 -0.05
CA ASN A 243 -5.56 -18.41 0.05
C ASN A 243 -4.87 -17.80 -1.18
N ARG A 244 -5.65 -17.36 -2.15
CA ARG A 244 -5.18 -16.72 -3.39
C ARG A 244 -5.17 -15.21 -3.30
N VAL A 245 -6.11 -14.65 -2.57
CA VAL A 245 -6.18 -13.22 -2.23
C VAL A 245 -5.72 -13.07 -0.78
N SER A 246 -4.88 -12.09 -0.51
CA SER A 246 -4.37 -11.81 0.84
C SER A 246 -5.51 -11.47 1.81
N PRO A 247 -5.40 -11.84 3.09
CA PRO A 247 -6.27 -11.28 4.11
C PRO A 247 -5.98 -9.79 4.25
N MET A 248 -7.02 -9.01 4.43
CA MET A 248 -6.97 -7.57 4.61
C MET A 248 -7.66 -7.16 5.89
N ILE A 249 -7.48 -5.90 6.29
CA ILE A 249 -8.03 -5.37 7.54
C ILE A 249 -9.55 -5.27 7.42
N ASN A 250 -10.25 -5.66 8.49
CA ASN A 250 -11.68 -5.41 8.55
C ASN A 250 -11.92 -3.95 8.99
N PRO A 251 -12.79 -3.20 8.32
CA PRO A 251 -13.11 -1.82 8.68
C PRO A 251 -13.50 -1.64 10.17
N THR A 252 -14.21 -2.61 10.72
CA THR A 252 -14.62 -2.59 12.14
C THR A 252 -13.46 -2.68 13.13
N ASP A 253 -12.34 -3.26 12.72
CA ASP A 253 -11.16 -3.44 13.57
C ASP A 253 -10.19 -2.25 13.49
N ALA A 254 -10.26 -1.46 12.43
CA ALA A 254 -9.35 -0.36 12.15
C ALA A 254 -9.25 0.69 13.28
N PRO A 255 -10.37 1.17 13.90
CA PRO A 255 -10.29 2.08 15.03
C PRO A 255 -9.57 1.47 16.23
N SER A 256 -9.78 0.18 16.48
CA SER A 256 -9.11 -0.54 17.58
C SER A 256 -7.60 -0.64 17.38
N LEU A 257 -7.16 -0.92 16.14
CA LEU A 257 -5.73 -0.97 15.79
C LEU A 257 -5.05 0.38 16.02
N MET A 258 -5.67 1.47 15.57
CA MET A 258 -5.18 2.84 15.77
C MET A 258 -5.10 3.22 17.26
N ASN A 259 -6.15 2.93 18.03
CA ASN A 259 -6.18 3.18 19.47
C ASN A 259 -5.11 2.37 20.21
N ARG A 260 -4.90 1.10 19.83
CA ARG A 260 -3.83 0.24 20.40
C ARG A 260 -2.44 0.77 20.08
N ALA A 261 -2.24 1.38 18.93
CA ALA A 261 -0.99 2.07 18.58
C ALA A 261 -0.81 3.39 19.35
N GLY A 262 -1.85 3.86 20.07
CA GLY A 262 -1.81 5.05 20.92
C GLY A 262 -2.16 6.35 20.21
N PHE A 263 -2.86 6.28 19.08
CA PHE A 263 -3.47 7.45 18.45
C PHE A 263 -4.75 7.86 19.16
N THR A 264 -5.07 9.15 19.08
CA THR A 264 -6.30 9.77 19.60
C THR A 264 -7.08 10.43 18.48
N SER A 265 -8.33 10.78 18.73
CA SER A 265 -9.21 11.41 17.74
C SER A 265 -9.25 10.63 16.42
N VAL A 266 -9.33 9.31 16.53
CA VAL A 266 -9.29 8.41 15.37
C VAL A 266 -10.58 8.56 14.56
N THR A 267 -10.39 8.80 13.26
CA THR A 267 -11.46 8.79 12.25
C THR A 267 -11.14 7.70 11.24
N VAL A 268 -12.15 6.91 10.91
CA VAL A 268 -12.06 5.85 9.90
C VAL A 268 -13.19 6.05 8.90
N ASP A 269 -12.83 6.08 7.64
CA ASP A 269 -13.76 6.19 6.53
C ASP A 269 -13.51 5.01 5.57
N VAL A 270 -14.56 4.56 4.88
CA VAL A 270 -14.47 3.42 3.96
C VAL A 270 -15.12 3.79 2.64
N GLU A 271 -14.36 3.63 1.57
CA GLU A 271 -14.85 3.88 0.22
C GLU A 271 -14.59 2.66 -0.67
N ASP A 272 -15.58 2.30 -1.46
CA ASP A 272 -15.48 1.22 -2.41
C ASP A 272 -15.32 1.78 -3.83
N LEU A 273 -14.22 1.38 -4.48
CA LEU A 273 -13.95 1.69 -5.88
C LEU A 273 -14.20 0.44 -6.71
N THR A 274 -15.12 0.51 -7.66
CA THR A 274 -15.37 -0.58 -8.59
C THR A 274 -14.81 -0.23 -9.95
N ILE A 275 -13.91 -1.08 -10.46
CA ILE A 275 -13.25 -0.92 -11.75
C ILE A 275 -13.65 -2.09 -12.64
N ASN A 276 -14.09 -1.80 -13.86
CA ASN A 276 -14.48 -2.82 -14.81
C ASN A 276 -13.29 -3.23 -15.68
N TYR A 277 -13.03 -4.52 -15.76
CA TYR A 277 -11.96 -5.10 -16.57
C TYR A 277 -12.53 -5.92 -17.73
N PRO A 278 -11.83 -5.99 -18.86
CA PRO A 278 -12.25 -6.83 -19.97
C PRO A 278 -12.37 -8.31 -19.57
N SER A 279 -11.52 -8.79 -18.69
CA SER A 279 -11.61 -10.13 -18.11
C SER A 279 -10.79 -10.26 -16.80
N MET A 280 -10.92 -11.39 -16.12
CA MET A 280 -10.11 -11.73 -14.94
C MET A 280 -8.60 -11.74 -15.25
N TRP A 281 -8.20 -11.98 -16.49
CA TRP A 281 -6.78 -12.07 -16.88
C TRP A 281 -6.10 -10.71 -16.85
N GLU A 282 -6.78 -9.67 -17.36
CA GLU A 282 -6.30 -8.29 -17.33
C GLU A 282 -6.22 -7.78 -15.91
N LEU A 283 -7.24 -8.06 -15.07
CA LEU A 283 -7.20 -7.76 -13.65
C LEU A 283 -5.97 -8.39 -12.96
N MET A 284 -5.72 -9.68 -13.21
CA MET A 284 -4.56 -10.36 -12.62
C MET A 284 -3.23 -9.81 -13.14
N ALA A 285 -3.18 -9.38 -14.40
CA ALA A 285 -2.00 -8.75 -14.98
C ALA A 285 -1.73 -7.39 -14.32
N ASP A 286 -2.76 -6.56 -14.15
CA ASP A 286 -2.65 -5.25 -13.51
C ASP A 286 -2.22 -5.38 -12.04
N LEU A 287 -2.84 -6.26 -11.26
CA LEU A 287 -2.43 -6.52 -9.87
C LEU A 287 -0.97 -6.96 -9.75
N ARG A 288 -0.47 -7.76 -10.70
CA ARG A 288 0.95 -8.14 -10.76
C ARG A 288 1.83 -6.95 -11.07
N ASP A 289 1.42 -6.13 -12.03
CA ASP A 289 2.19 -4.98 -12.49
C ASP A 289 2.18 -3.82 -11.49
N MET A 290 1.12 -3.70 -10.69
CA MET A 290 1.07 -2.83 -9.50
C MET A 290 1.94 -3.34 -8.34
N GLY A 291 2.39 -4.60 -8.36
CA GLY A 291 3.09 -5.23 -7.23
C GLY A 291 2.16 -5.66 -6.09
N GLU A 292 0.85 -5.77 -6.34
CA GLU A 292 -0.16 -6.15 -5.34
C GLU A 292 -0.52 -7.64 -5.37
N SER A 293 0.36 -8.49 -5.93
CA SER A 293 0.19 -9.94 -5.87
C SER A 293 0.28 -10.46 -4.43
N ASN A 294 -0.42 -11.59 -4.18
CA ASN A 294 -0.43 -12.23 -2.87
C ASN A 294 0.98 -12.60 -2.38
N ALA A 295 1.29 -12.22 -1.15
CA ALA A 295 2.56 -12.50 -0.48
C ALA A 295 2.41 -13.20 0.87
N ILE A 296 1.26 -13.84 1.15
CA ILE A 296 1.06 -14.58 2.41
C ILE A 296 2.05 -15.75 2.53
N LEU A 297 2.57 -15.96 3.72
CA LEU A 297 3.36 -17.16 4.02
C LEU A 297 2.46 -18.40 3.92
N GLY A 298 2.98 -19.47 3.30
CA GLY A 298 2.20 -20.70 3.07
C GLY A 298 1.28 -20.65 1.83
N ARG A 299 1.31 -19.57 1.02
CA ARG A 299 0.65 -19.57 -0.29
C ARG A 299 1.17 -20.71 -1.18
N ARG A 300 0.32 -21.27 -2.00
CA ARG A 300 0.77 -22.19 -3.04
C ARG A 300 1.50 -21.42 -4.13
N ALA A 301 2.64 -21.91 -4.56
CA ALA A 301 3.52 -21.23 -5.53
C ALA A 301 2.88 -21.04 -6.91
N THR A 302 1.95 -21.92 -7.29
CA THR A 302 1.31 -21.92 -8.61
C THR A 302 -0.20 -22.15 -8.51
N ILE A 303 -0.93 -21.62 -9.47
CA ILE A 303 -2.33 -21.95 -9.73
C ILE A 303 -2.36 -22.82 -10.98
N GLY A 304 -3.10 -23.92 -10.96
CA GLY A 304 -3.30 -24.76 -12.15
C GLY A 304 -4.11 -24.03 -13.22
N ARG A 305 -3.81 -24.28 -14.49
CA ARG A 305 -4.57 -23.69 -15.59
C ARG A 305 -6.05 -24.08 -15.56
N ASP A 306 -6.33 -25.30 -15.15
CA ASP A 306 -7.67 -25.85 -14.93
C ASP A 306 -8.48 -24.96 -13.96
N VAL A 307 -7.90 -24.64 -12.79
CA VAL A 307 -8.51 -23.77 -11.78
C VAL A 307 -8.71 -22.35 -12.32
N LEU A 308 -7.73 -21.81 -13.04
CA LEU A 308 -7.82 -20.44 -13.57
C LEU A 308 -8.92 -20.31 -14.62
N VAL A 309 -9.04 -21.27 -15.54
CA VAL A 309 -10.10 -21.28 -16.57
C VAL A 309 -11.48 -21.40 -15.91
N ALA A 310 -11.64 -22.32 -14.94
CA ALA A 310 -12.89 -22.45 -14.20
C ALA A 310 -13.23 -21.18 -13.41
N ALA A 311 -12.24 -20.59 -12.70
CA ALA A 311 -12.44 -19.34 -11.97
C ALA A 311 -12.85 -18.17 -12.88
N SER A 312 -12.25 -18.07 -14.08
CA SER A 312 -12.63 -17.05 -15.05
C SER A 312 -14.06 -17.20 -15.52
N SER A 313 -14.51 -18.44 -15.78
CA SER A 313 -15.90 -18.73 -16.17
C SER A 313 -16.87 -18.43 -15.02
N ILE A 314 -16.53 -18.84 -13.79
CA ILE A 314 -17.35 -18.55 -12.60
C ILE A 314 -17.43 -17.04 -12.35
N TYR A 315 -16.33 -16.30 -12.54
CA TYR A 315 -16.30 -14.86 -12.36
C TYR A 315 -17.25 -14.16 -13.32
N GLN A 316 -17.16 -14.54 -14.61
CA GLN A 316 -18.05 -13.98 -15.64
C GLN A 316 -19.52 -14.32 -15.37
N GLU A 317 -19.83 -15.52 -14.94
CA GLU A 317 -21.22 -15.95 -14.71
C GLU A 317 -21.84 -15.31 -13.46
N LEU A 318 -21.07 -15.18 -12.38
CA LEU A 318 -21.59 -14.65 -11.10
C LEU A 318 -21.58 -13.13 -11.01
N PHE A 319 -20.59 -12.48 -11.62
CA PHE A 319 -20.35 -11.06 -11.43
C PHE A 319 -20.20 -10.28 -12.74
N GLY A 320 -20.17 -10.95 -13.89
CA GLY A 320 -20.00 -10.31 -15.19
C GLY A 320 -21.11 -9.30 -15.50
N ASN A 321 -20.73 -8.19 -16.09
CA ASN A 321 -21.64 -7.16 -16.56
C ASN A 321 -22.26 -7.57 -17.91
N GLU A 322 -23.36 -6.92 -18.28
CA GLU A 322 -24.07 -7.16 -19.56
C GLU A 322 -23.19 -6.87 -20.79
N ASP A 323 -22.20 -5.97 -20.67
CA ASP A 323 -21.24 -5.62 -21.71
C ASP A 323 -20.08 -6.62 -21.86
N GLY A 324 -20.07 -7.68 -21.04
CA GLY A 324 -19.03 -8.72 -21.05
C GLY A 324 -17.80 -8.38 -20.19
N THR A 325 -17.76 -7.23 -19.54
CA THR A 325 -16.70 -6.87 -18.57
C THR A 325 -16.93 -7.55 -17.21
N VAL A 326 -15.89 -7.61 -16.41
CA VAL A 326 -15.96 -8.11 -15.03
C VAL A 326 -15.61 -6.99 -14.05
N PRO A 327 -16.45 -6.71 -13.05
CA PRO A 327 -16.14 -5.71 -12.03
C PRO A 327 -15.10 -6.25 -11.06
N ALA A 328 -14.23 -5.39 -10.55
CA ALA A 328 -13.34 -5.66 -9.43
C ALA A 328 -13.52 -4.55 -8.39
N THR A 329 -13.93 -4.92 -7.19
CA THR A 329 -14.16 -3.97 -6.11
C THR A 329 -12.90 -3.85 -5.25
N PHE A 330 -12.48 -2.60 -5.01
CA PHE A 330 -11.41 -2.25 -4.09
C PHE A 330 -12.01 -1.46 -2.94
N SER A 331 -12.10 -2.07 -1.78
CA SER A 331 -12.54 -1.40 -0.56
C SER A 331 -11.33 -0.74 0.09
N ILE A 332 -11.38 0.58 0.24
CA ILE A 332 -10.28 1.37 0.77
C ILE A 332 -10.71 1.94 2.11
N ILE A 333 -9.90 1.66 3.13
CA ILE A 333 -10.10 2.18 4.48
C ILE A 333 -9.14 3.35 4.66
N PHE A 334 -9.68 4.55 4.82
CA PHE A 334 -8.94 5.75 5.17
C PHE A 334 -8.85 5.87 6.69
N LEU A 335 -7.66 6.13 7.17
CA LEU A 335 -7.31 6.19 8.58
C LEU A 335 -6.75 7.56 8.90
N ILE A 336 -7.35 8.27 9.84
CA ILE A 336 -6.82 9.53 10.36
C ILE A 336 -6.69 9.39 11.87
N GLY A 337 -5.55 9.80 12.42
CA GLY A 337 -5.31 9.77 13.85
C GLY A 337 -4.22 10.72 14.28
N TRP A 338 -4.35 11.27 15.47
CA TRP A 338 -3.40 12.23 16.01
C TRP A 338 -2.55 11.62 17.12
N LYS A 339 -1.27 11.99 17.15
CA LYS A 339 -0.44 11.72 18.33
C LYS A 339 -0.95 12.57 19.49
N PRO A 340 -1.15 12.00 20.70
CA PRO A 340 -1.54 12.77 21.86
C PRO A 340 -0.67 14.00 22.09
N GLY A 341 -1.30 15.14 22.32
CA GLY A 341 -0.62 16.41 22.51
C GLY A 341 -1.40 17.39 23.38
N PRO A 342 -0.82 18.55 23.70
CA PRO A 342 -1.41 19.52 24.60
C PRO A 342 -2.60 20.28 23.99
N ASN A 343 -2.65 20.43 22.66
CA ASN A 343 -3.63 21.28 21.98
C ASN A 343 -4.91 20.52 21.60
N GLN A 344 -5.01 19.24 21.89
CA GLN A 344 -6.19 18.43 21.56
C GLN A 344 -7.38 18.77 22.43
N PRO A 345 -8.59 18.85 21.86
CA PRO A 345 -9.82 19.10 22.62
C PRO A 345 -10.06 17.98 23.62
N LYS A 346 -10.27 18.38 24.87
CA LYS A 346 -10.60 17.45 25.95
C LYS A 346 -12.12 17.44 26.18
N PRO A 347 -12.71 16.27 26.51
CA PRO A 347 -14.09 16.21 26.89
C PRO A 347 -14.40 17.20 28.04
N SER A 348 -15.51 17.90 27.93
CA SER A 348 -15.98 18.77 29.00
C SER A 348 -16.21 17.99 30.29
N LYS A 349 -15.96 18.62 31.44
CA LYS A 349 -16.21 18.00 32.74
C LYS A 349 -17.71 17.69 32.88
N ARG A 350 -18.04 16.58 33.54
CA ARG A 350 -19.44 16.26 33.86
C ARG A 350 -20.08 17.42 34.63
N GLY A 351 -21.28 17.84 34.23
CA GLY A 351 -22.02 18.96 34.82
C GLY A 351 -21.58 20.35 34.34
N SER A 352 -20.74 20.45 33.30
CA SER A 352 -20.33 21.74 32.71
C SER A 352 -21.33 22.30 31.68
N GLY A 353 -22.35 21.52 31.27
CA GLY A 353 -23.43 21.97 30.39
C GLY A 353 -24.37 22.91 31.12
N GLN A 354 -24.04 24.21 31.12
CA GLN A 354 -24.86 25.27 31.76
C GLN A 354 -25.80 25.97 30.76
N SER A 355 -25.65 25.71 29.45
CA SER A 355 -26.51 26.29 28.42
C SER A 355 -27.62 25.31 28.06
N ALA A 356 -28.88 25.76 28.08
CA ALA A 356 -30.00 24.98 27.58
C ALA A 356 -29.90 24.88 26.06
N LEU A 357 -30.30 23.73 25.48
CA LEU A 357 -30.31 23.52 24.03
C LEU A 357 -31.04 24.60 23.26
N GLN A 358 -32.05 25.22 23.92
CA GLN A 358 -32.86 26.33 23.40
C GLN A 358 -32.06 27.64 23.24
N ASP A 359 -30.94 27.80 23.93
CA ASP A 359 -30.11 29.01 23.87
C ASP A 359 -29.02 28.90 22.78
N VAL A 360 -28.88 27.73 22.12
CA VAL A 360 -27.87 27.43 21.13
C VAL A 360 -28.46 27.14 19.74
N LEU A 361 -29.76 26.93 19.66
CA LEU A 361 -30.54 26.79 18.41
C LEU A 361 -31.24 28.14 18.09
#